data_08ff733310e6e2cc47c8972a829381bf
#
_entry.id   08ff733310e6e2cc47c8972a829381bf
#
_cell.length_a   1.000
_cell.length_b   1.000
_cell.length_c   1.000
_cell.angle_alpha   90.00
_cell.angle_beta   90.00
_cell.angle_gamma   90.00
#
_symmetry.space_group_name_H-M   'P 1'
#
loop_
_entity.id
_entity.type
_entity.pdbx_description
1 polymer ?
#
loop_
_entity_poly.entity_id
_entity_poly.type
_entity_poly.pdbx_seq_one_letter_code
_entity_poly.pdbx_strand_id
1 'polypeptide(L)'
;MTAGEASRGPGFVDLLEAALPGVVTGRNLGSLDPWIECDATRLVDLCRWLKSNPQVRFDSLECITAVDWFEPDPKKAAKVSWQPHLELVYHLWSTSARVSLVVKVNVPRWKDDVAGRLPEVPSVSCVWRTADWHEREVYDLSGVWFTGHPDLRRILCPEDWEGYPLRRDYVMPLEYHGIRGR
;
A
#
# COMPACT_ATOMS: atom_id res chain seq x y z
N MET A 1 25.98 -19.94 -19.25
CA MET A 1 26.15 -19.09 -18.05
C MET A 1 24.98 -18.12 -18.07
N THR A 2 24.00 -18.37 -17.25
CA THR A 2 22.71 -17.67 -17.24
C THR A 2 22.84 -16.35 -16.48
N ALA A 3 22.59 -15.25 -17.16
CA ALA A 3 22.62 -13.88 -16.63
C ALA A 3 21.41 -13.56 -15.71
N GLY A 4 21.04 -14.48 -14.85
CA GLY A 4 19.81 -14.39 -14.02
C GLY A 4 20.02 -14.42 -12.51
N GLU A 5 21.23 -14.67 -12.02
CA GLU A 5 21.45 -14.91 -10.59
C GLU A 5 22.14 -13.77 -9.80
N ALA A 6 22.57 -12.72 -10.47
CA ALA A 6 23.44 -11.70 -9.83
C ALA A 6 22.70 -10.54 -9.11
N SER A 7 21.38 -10.51 -9.04
CA SER A 7 20.68 -9.33 -8.50
C SER A 7 19.53 -9.61 -7.53
N ARG A 8 19.35 -10.84 -7.10
CA ARG A 8 18.40 -11.17 -6.00
C ARG A 8 19.07 -11.13 -4.63
N GLY A 9 20.08 -10.30 -4.46
CA GLY A 9 20.88 -10.28 -3.25
C GLY A 9 20.31 -9.41 -2.13
N PRO A 10 20.51 -9.82 -0.86
CA PRO A 10 20.16 -9.06 0.34
C PRO A 10 20.91 -7.72 0.47
N GLY A 11 21.90 -7.46 -0.39
CA GLY A 11 22.83 -6.35 -0.24
C GLY A 11 22.23 -4.94 -0.29
N PHE A 12 21.14 -4.70 -1.03
CA PHE A 12 20.56 -3.36 -1.06
C PHE A 12 19.77 -3.02 0.22
N VAL A 13 19.21 -4.03 0.90
CA VAL A 13 18.51 -3.82 2.17
C VAL A 13 19.50 -3.46 3.28
N ASP A 14 20.69 -4.03 3.26
CA ASP A 14 21.73 -3.68 4.23
C ASP A 14 22.22 -2.24 4.00
N LEU A 15 22.31 -1.79 2.74
CA LEU A 15 22.60 -0.39 2.40
C LEU A 15 21.46 0.55 2.81
N LEU A 16 20.22 0.12 2.63
CA LEU A 16 19.04 0.85 3.07
C LEU A 16 19.04 1.01 4.60
N GLU A 17 19.26 -0.07 5.34
CA GLU A 17 19.35 -0.05 6.80
C GLU A 17 20.51 0.80 7.32
N ALA A 18 21.64 0.82 6.61
CA ALA A 18 22.76 1.70 6.95
C ALA A 18 22.43 3.19 6.72
N ALA A 19 21.68 3.50 5.66
CA ALA A 19 21.27 4.86 5.33
C ALA A 19 20.08 5.37 6.14
N LEU A 20 19.11 4.48 6.43
CA LEU A 20 17.88 4.77 7.14
C LEU A 20 17.65 3.71 8.24
N PRO A 21 18.37 3.78 9.36
CA PRO A 21 18.26 2.77 10.42
C PRO A 21 16.82 2.58 10.92
N GLY A 22 16.39 1.32 11.06
CA GLY A 22 15.08 0.94 11.54
C GLY A 22 13.92 1.30 10.61
N VAL A 23 14.18 1.58 9.32
CA VAL A 23 13.13 1.86 8.34
C VAL A 23 12.41 0.57 7.92
N VAL A 24 13.09 -0.56 7.89
CA VAL A 24 12.52 -1.87 7.57
C VAL A 24 12.08 -2.56 8.85
N THR A 25 10.77 -2.77 9.00
CA THR A 25 10.17 -3.44 10.17
C THR A 25 9.95 -4.93 9.93
N GLY A 26 9.86 -5.36 8.66
CA GLY A 26 9.73 -6.75 8.25
C GLY A 26 10.28 -6.96 6.84
N ARG A 27 10.68 -8.19 6.51
CA ARG A 27 11.15 -8.52 5.16
C ARG A 27 11.02 -10.00 4.82
N ASN A 28 10.79 -10.30 3.55
CA ASN A 28 10.99 -11.62 2.95
C ASN A 28 11.54 -11.45 1.52
N LEU A 29 12.84 -11.56 1.37
CA LEU A 29 13.52 -11.38 0.08
C LEU A 29 13.69 -12.70 -0.70
N GLY A 30 13.32 -13.82 -0.08
CA GLY A 30 13.37 -15.15 -0.70
C GLY A 30 12.05 -15.58 -1.36
N SER A 31 10.99 -14.77 -1.27
CA SER A 31 9.72 -15.06 -1.94
C SER A 31 9.81 -14.80 -3.44
N LEU A 32 8.82 -15.31 -4.20
CA LEU A 32 8.68 -15.02 -5.63
C LEU A 32 8.59 -13.51 -5.87
N ASP A 33 7.79 -12.83 -5.04
CA ASP A 33 7.70 -11.38 -4.98
C ASP A 33 8.38 -10.92 -3.68
N PRO A 34 9.64 -10.48 -3.75
CA PRO A 34 10.38 -10.03 -2.57
C PRO A 34 9.74 -8.77 -1.99
N TRP A 35 9.63 -8.73 -0.66
CA TRP A 35 9.00 -7.60 0.01
C TRP A 35 9.75 -7.13 1.25
N ILE A 36 9.56 -5.85 1.53
CA ILE A 36 9.94 -5.19 2.79
C ILE A 36 8.72 -4.50 3.37
N GLU A 37 8.71 -4.35 4.68
CA GLU A 37 7.68 -3.64 5.42
C GLU A 37 8.28 -2.42 6.10
N CYS A 38 7.54 -1.32 6.17
CA CYS A 38 7.96 -0.12 6.87
C CYS A 38 6.80 0.56 7.60
N ASP A 39 7.14 1.38 8.57
CA ASP A 39 6.18 2.27 9.24
C ASP A 39 5.72 3.38 8.29
N ALA A 40 4.43 3.73 8.35
CA ALA A 40 3.83 4.77 7.49
C ALA A 40 4.57 6.11 7.60
N THR A 41 5.06 6.48 8.78
CA THR A 41 5.78 7.74 9.01
C THR A 41 7.12 7.82 8.28
N ARG A 42 7.71 6.68 7.95
CA ARG A 42 9.01 6.58 7.26
C ARG A 42 8.87 6.27 5.76
N LEU A 43 7.65 6.10 5.26
CA LEU A 43 7.37 5.66 3.89
C LEU A 43 7.99 6.58 2.83
N VAL A 44 7.83 7.90 2.96
CA VAL A 44 8.34 8.86 1.96
C VAL A 44 9.86 8.84 1.89
N ASP A 45 10.55 8.74 3.03
CA ASP A 45 12.00 8.68 3.07
C ASP A 45 12.52 7.39 2.44
N LEU A 46 11.88 6.26 2.77
CA LEU A 46 12.14 4.97 2.13
C LEU A 46 11.98 5.05 0.62
N CYS A 47 10.85 5.57 0.14
CA CYS A 47 10.53 5.67 -1.28
C CYS A 47 11.52 6.59 -2.02
N ARG A 48 11.92 7.71 -1.43
CA ARG A 48 12.94 8.60 -1.99
C ARG A 48 14.29 7.90 -2.12
N TRP A 49 14.70 7.16 -1.09
CA TRP A 49 15.94 6.40 -1.12
C TRP A 49 15.90 5.31 -2.20
N LEU A 50 14.83 4.51 -2.26
CA LEU A 50 14.66 3.46 -3.26
C LEU A 50 14.72 4.01 -4.69
N LYS A 51 14.11 5.16 -4.94
CA LYS A 51 14.13 5.80 -6.26
C LYS A 51 15.48 6.39 -6.63
N SER A 52 16.20 6.99 -5.67
CA SER A 52 17.43 7.73 -5.93
C SER A 52 18.70 6.87 -5.85
N ASN A 53 18.66 5.71 -5.20
CA ASN A 53 19.84 4.87 -5.03
C ASN A 53 20.31 4.31 -6.39
N PRO A 54 21.57 4.56 -6.81
CA PRO A 54 22.05 4.19 -8.14
C PRO A 54 22.18 2.68 -8.36
N GLN A 55 22.27 1.87 -7.30
CA GLN A 55 22.44 0.42 -7.41
C GLN A 55 21.13 -0.30 -7.72
N VAL A 56 20.01 0.18 -7.18
CA VAL A 56 18.70 -0.47 -7.33
C VAL A 56 17.69 0.37 -8.10
N ARG A 57 17.73 1.68 -7.95
CA ARG A 57 16.94 2.68 -8.67
C ARG A 57 15.54 2.19 -9.07
N PHE A 58 14.64 2.08 -8.12
CA PHE A 58 13.23 1.76 -8.39
C PHE A 58 12.55 2.98 -9.02
N ASP A 59 12.66 3.09 -10.34
CA ASP A 59 12.21 4.23 -11.13
C ASP A 59 10.72 4.18 -11.49
N SER A 60 10.09 3.00 -11.42
CA SER A 60 8.67 2.82 -11.66
C SER A 60 7.91 2.36 -10.42
N LEU A 61 6.80 3.02 -10.15
CA LEU A 61 5.74 2.54 -9.28
C LEU A 61 4.64 1.96 -10.17
N GLU A 62 4.49 0.64 -10.13
CA GLU A 62 3.57 -0.09 -11.00
C GLU A 62 2.13 -0.07 -10.48
N CYS A 63 1.97 -0.21 -9.15
CA CYS A 63 0.66 -0.28 -8.52
C CYS A 63 0.75 0.10 -7.03
N ILE A 64 -0.31 0.71 -6.51
CA ILE A 64 -0.61 0.76 -5.07
C ILE A 64 -1.99 0.13 -4.90
N THR A 65 -2.09 -0.83 -3.98
CA THR A 65 -3.36 -1.44 -3.61
C THR A 65 -3.50 -1.54 -2.10
N ALA A 66 -4.71 -1.80 -1.61
CA ALA A 66 -4.97 -2.04 -0.20
C ALA A 66 -5.60 -3.42 -0.01
N VAL A 67 -5.13 -4.13 1.01
CA VAL A 67 -5.71 -5.39 1.46
C VAL A 67 -6.38 -5.14 2.81
N ASP A 68 -7.67 -5.43 2.91
CA ASP A 68 -8.41 -5.35 4.17
C ASP A 68 -8.29 -6.69 4.92
N TRP A 69 -7.39 -6.74 5.89
CA TRP A 69 -7.21 -7.86 6.82
C TRP A 69 -8.30 -7.82 7.88
N PHE A 70 -9.52 -8.18 7.47
CA PHE A 70 -10.68 -8.25 8.35
C PHE A 70 -11.51 -9.48 8.02
N GLU A 71 -11.95 -10.22 9.03
CA GLU A 71 -12.87 -11.32 8.88
C GLU A 71 -14.20 -10.96 9.57
N PRO A 72 -15.27 -10.71 8.79
CA PRO A 72 -16.55 -10.29 9.34
C PRO A 72 -17.32 -11.42 10.06
N ASP A 73 -17.02 -12.69 9.77
CA ASP A 73 -17.64 -13.83 10.48
C ASP A 73 -16.91 -14.08 11.81
N PRO A 74 -17.57 -13.91 12.98
CA PRO A 74 -16.94 -14.11 14.27
C PRO A 74 -16.35 -15.51 14.49
N LYS A 75 -16.96 -16.55 13.88
CA LYS A 75 -16.49 -17.93 13.99
C LYS A 75 -15.20 -18.17 13.22
N LYS A 76 -14.99 -17.43 12.13
CA LYS A 76 -13.77 -17.47 11.33
C LYS A 76 -12.72 -16.53 11.92
N ALA A 77 -13.13 -15.34 12.39
CA ALA A 77 -12.27 -14.37 13.04
C ALA A 77 -11.51 -14.97 14.24
N ALA A 78 -12.14 -15.86 14.99
CA ALA A 78 -11.51 -16.57 16.11
C ALA A 78 -10.37 -17.54 15.68
N LYS A 79 -10.23 -17.84 14.39
CA LYS A 79 -9.24 -18.79 13.85
C LYS A 79 -8.08 -18.13 13.14
N VAL A 80 -8.15 -16.82 12.88
CA VAL A 80 -7.06 -16.08 12.24
C VAL A 80 -6.05 -15.63 13.28
N SER A 81 -4.77 -15.55 12.88
CA SER A 81 -3.66 -15.15 13.76
C SER A 81 -3.31 -13.66 13.68
N TRP A 82 -3.89 -12.94 12.69
CA TRP A 82 -3.65 -11.51 12.48
C TRP A 82 -4.72 -10.66 13.17
N GLN A 83 -4.35 -9.44 13.52
CA GLN A 83 -5.28 -8.42 14.00
C GLN A 83 -5.87 -7.65 12.82
N PRO A 84 -7.12 -7.15 12.91
CA PRO A 84 -7.74 -6.36 11.85
C PRO A 84 -6.94 -5.10 11.51
N HIS A 85 -6.52 -4.96 10.24
CA HIS A 85 -5.76 -3.81 9.73
C HIS A 85 -5.96 -3.66 8.22
N LEU A 86 -5.52 -2.53 7.66
CA LEU A 86 -5.31 -2.36 6.23
C LEU A 86 -3.82 -2.48 5.94
N GLU A 87 -3.46 -3.30 4.94
CA GLU A 87 -2.10 -3.39 4.40
C GLU A 87 -2.07 -2.67 3.06
N LEU A 88 -1.29 -1.60 2.97
CA LEU A 88 -1.00 -0.95 1.69
C LEU A 88 0.19 -1.64 1.04
N VAL A 89 0.05 -1.96 -0.23
CA VAL A 89 1.03 -2.72 -1.01
C VAL A 89 1.47 -1.90 -2.21
N TYR A 90 2.74 -1.51 -2.24
CA TYR A 90 3.36 -0.73 -3.30
C TYR A 90 4.23 -1.64 -4.15
N HIS A 91 3.89 -1.83 -5.41
CA HIS A 91 4.68 -2.62 -6.35
C HIS A 91 5.65 -1.70 -7.10
N LEU A 92 6.93 -1.94 -6.91
CA LEU A 92 8.01 -1.16 -7.49
C LEU A 92 8.79 -1.99 -8.51
N TRP A 93 9.23 -1.33 -9.56
CA TRP A 93 10.09 -1.91 -10.58
C TRP A 93 11.32 -1.05 -10.82
N SER A 94 12.46 -1.72 -10.97
CA SER A 94 13.71 -1.09 -11.41
C SER A 94 14.01 -1.50 -12.85
N THR A 95 13.94 -0.53 -13.75
CA THR A 95 14.25 -0.76 -15.17
C THR A 95 15.72 -1.10 -15.39
N SER A 96 16.60 -0.45 -14.64
CA SER A 96 18.05 -0.66 -14.78
C SER A 96 18.53 -1.98 -14.18
N ALA A 97 18.05 -2.34 -12.98
CA ALA A 97 18.40 -3.57 -12.30
C ALA A 97 17.53 -4.77 -12.73
N ARG A 98 16.38 -4.54 -13.40
CA ARG A 98 15.39 -5.55 -13.82
C ARG A 98 14.90 -6.40 -12.66
N VAL A 99 14.57 -5.74 -11.54
CA VAL A 99 14.05 -6.38 -10.33
C VAL A 99 12.78 -5.70 -9.87
N SER A 100 11.91 -6.48 -9.25
CA SER A 100 10.73 -6.01 -8.53
C SER A 100 11.00 -5.94 -7.03
N LEU A 101 10.27 -5.08 -6.35
CA LEU A 101 10.20 -5.01 -4.91
C LEU A 101 8.78 -4.63 -4.51
N VAL A 102 8.27 -5.29 -3.48
CA VAL A 102 7.02 -4.89 -2.84
C VAL A 102 7.34 -4.18 -1.54
N VAL A 103 6.77 -2.98 -1.35
CA VAL A 103 6.80 -2.29 -0.05
C VAL A 103 5.42 -2.39 0.58
N LYS A 104 5.38 -2.82 1.84
CA LYS A 104 4.17 -2.99 2.62
C LYS A 104 4.11 -1.98 3.76
N VAL A 105 2.92 -1.45 4.01
CA VAL A 105 2.65 -0.54 5.10
C VAL A 105 1.36 -0.94 5.78
N ASN A 106 1.44 -1.31 7.05
CA ASN A 106 0.26 -1.65 7.85
C ASN A 106 -0.27 -0.42 8.57
N VAL A 107 -1.56 -0.21 8.48
CA VAL A 107 -2.28 0.87 9.18
C VAL A 107 -3.56 0.34 9.83
N PRO A 108 -4.04 0.95 10.91
CA PRO A 108 -5.32 0.54 11.50
C PRO A 108 -6.45 0.70 10.46
N ARG A 109 -7.50 -0.11 10.56
CA ARG A 109 -8.67 0.02 9.67
C ARG A 109 -9.35 1.39 9.82
N TRP A 110 -9.36 1.92 11.03
CA TRP A 110 -9.89 3.23 11.37
C TRP A 110 -8.90 3.96 12.28
N LYS A 111 -8.69 5.24 12.06
CA LYS A 111 -7.84 6.07 12.91
C LYS A 111 -8.45 6.12 14.33
N ASP A 112 -7.62 5.85 15.34
CA ASP A 112 -7.99 5.79 16.74
C ASP A 112 -9.14 4.80 17.04
N ASP A 113 -9.28 3.75 16.22
CA ASP A 113 -10.36 2.75 16.26
C ASP A 113 -11.79 3.35 16.19
N VAL A 114 -11.91 4.56 15.63
CA VAL A 114 -13.19 5.24 15.46
C VAL A 114 -13.71 5.02 14.04
N ALA A 115 -14.80 4.27 13.91
CA ALA A 115 -15.42 3.99 12.61
C ALA A 115 -15.72 5.29 11.84
N GLY A 116 -15.35 5.32 10.57
CA GLY A 116 -15.48 6.49 9.70
C GLY A 116 -14.28 7.46 9.74
N ARG A 117 -13.39 7.38 10.74
CA ARG A 117 -12.13 8.14 10.74
C ARG A 117 -11.08 7.38 9.95
N LEU A 118 -10.69 7.92 8.80
CA LEU A 118 -9.76 7.25 7.90
C LEU A 118 -8.35 7.19 8.48
N PRO A 119 -7.64 6.06 8.33
CA PRO A 119 -6.21 6.00 8.61
C PRO A 119 -5.45 6.92 7.65
N GLU A 120 -4.37 7.50 8.11
CA GLU A 120 -3.57 8.47 7.37
C GLU A 120 -2.22 7.87 6.99
N VAL A 121 -1.82 8.08 5.73
CA VAL A 121 -0.51 7.69 5.19
C VAL A 121 0.07 8.85 4.39
N PRO A 122 1.35 9.17 4.51
CA PRO A 122 1.96 10.20 3.68
C PRO A 122 1.92 9.81 2.19
N SER A 123 1.50 10.75 1.33
CA SER A 123 1.49 10.56 -0.13
C SER A 123 2.91 10.39 -0.68
N VAL A 124 3.07 9.44 -1.60
CA VAL A 124 4.31 9.27 -2.37
C VAL A 124 4.21 9.83 -3.79
N SER A 125 3.16 10.60 -4.10
CA SER A 125 3.00 11.32 -5.39
C SER A 125 4.14 12.31 -5.66
N CYS A 126 4.78 12.83 -4.60
CA CYS A 126 6.00 13.64 -4.71
C CYS A 126 7.24 12.81 -5.13
N VAL A 127 7.18 11.48 -5.04
CA VAL A 127 8.24 10.57 -5.47
C VAL A 127 7.94 10.02 -6.86
N TRP A 128 6.75 9.41 -7.07
CA TRP A 128 6.30 8.88 -8.36
C TRP A 128 4.98 9.52 -8.76
N ARG A 129 4.92 10.11 -9.94
CA ARG A 129 3.68 10.75 -10.43
C ARG A 129 2.53 9.77 -10.63
N THR A 130 2.83 8.50 -10.90
CA THR A 130 1.82 7.44 -11.03
C THR A 130 1.06 7.20 -9.72
N ALA A 131 1.68 7.49 -8.57
CA ALA A 131 1.05 7.37 -7.26
C ALA A 131 -0.22 8.22 -7.12
N ASP A 132 -0.30 9.38 -7.79
CA ASP A 132 -1.49 10.27 -7.76
C ASP A 132 -2.78 9.47 -8.03
N TRP A 133 -2.81 8.69 -9.12
CA TRP A 133 -4.01 7.93 -9.49
C TRP A 133 -4.26 6.72 -8.59
N HIS A 134 -3.21 6.00 -8.23
CA HIS A 134 -3.33 4.83 -7.37
C HIS A 134 -3.74 5.19 -5.93
N GLU A 135 -3.22 6.28 -5.39
CA GLU A 135 -3.60 6.77 -4.06
C GLU A 135 -5.06 7.21 -4.03
N ARG A 136 -5.54 7.86 -5.09
CA ARG A 136 -6.95 8.22 -5.24
C ARG A 136 -7.86 6.99 -5.34
N GLU A 137 -7.44 5.93 -6.07
CA GLU A 137 -8.18 4.68 -6.14
C GLU A 137 -8.28 4.01 -4.76
N VAL A 138 -7.16 3.91 -4.03
CA VAL A 138 -7.14 3.36 -2.67
C VAL A 138 -7.98 4.19 -1.70
N TYR A 139 -7.91 5.51 -1.79
CA TYR A 139 -8.77 6.41 -1.03
C TYR A 139 -10.25 6.15 -1.33
N ASP A 140 -10.62 6.12 -2.60
CA ASP A 140 -12.00 5.98 -3.05
C ASP A 140 -12.62 4.63 -2.66
N LEU A 141 -11.88 3.54 -2.85
CA LEU A 141 -12.44 2.19 -2.70
C LEU A 141 -12.17 1.55 -1.34
N SER A 142 -11.07 1.93 -0.67
CA SER A 142 -10.65 1.32 0.60
C SER A 142 -10.62 2.29 1.78
N GLY A 143 -10.72 3.59 1.54
CA GLY A 143 -10.80 4.60 2.58
C GLY A 143 -9.51 4.79 3.37
N VAL A 144 -8.43 5.11 2.68
CA VAL A 144 -7.17 5.58 3.28
C VAL A 144 -6.95 7.03 2.89
N TRP A 145 -6.62 7.88 3.86
CA TRP A 145 -6.32 9.27 3.60
C TRP A 145 -4.83 9.46 3.33
N PHE A 146 -4.48 10.00 2.15
CA PHE A 146 -3.09 10.27 1.78
C PHE A 146 -2.73 11.73 2.08
N THR A 147 -1.99 11.95 3.17
CA THR A 147 -1.57 13.29 3.59
C THR A 147 -0.55 13.87 2.61
N GLY A 148 -0.77 15.12 2.19
CA GLY A 148 0.08 15.80 1.20
C GLY A 148 -0.19 15.42 -0.25
N HIS A 149 -1.22 14.63 -0.53
CA HIS A 149 -1.67 14.37 -1.89
C HIS A 149 -2.22 15.67 -2.53
N PRO A 150 -1.87 16.00 -3.78
CA PRO A 150 -2.23 17.29 -4.39
C PRO A 150 -3.73 17.43 -4.69
N ASP A 151 -4.45 16.34 -4.98
CA ASP A 151 -5.87 16.36 -5.39
C ASP A 151 -6.55 15.04 -4.96
N LEU A 152 -6.69 14.83 -3.65
CA LEU A 152 -7.29 13.60 -3.10
C LEU A 152 -8.83 13.68 -3.16
N ARG A 153 -9.40 13.12 -4.21
CA ARG A 153 -10.85 13.02 -4.44
C ARG A 153 -11.21 11.67 -5.04
N ARG A 154 -12.48 11.28 -4.97
CA ARG A 154 -12.96 10.04 -5.61
C ARG A 154 -12.73 10.06 -7.12
N ILE A 155 -12.50 8.89 -7.73
CA ILE A 155 -12.28 8.73 -9.18
C ILE A 155 -13.12 7.63 -9.82
N LEU A 156 -13.57 6.65 -9.06
CA LEU A 156 -14.35 5.51 -9.54
C LEU A 156 -15.79 5.54 -9.03
N CYS A 157 -15.97 5.86 -7.75
CA CYS A 157 -17.29 6.07 -7.17
C CYS A 157 -17.76 7.51 -7.42
N PRO A 158 -19.07 7.76 -7.55
CA PRO A 158 -19.64 9.10 -7.52
C PRO A 158 -19.30 9.84 -6.22
N GLU A 159 -19.35 11.19 -6.25
CA GLU A 159 -18.98 12.01 -5.08
C GLU A 159 -19.87 11.76 -3.85
N ASP A 160 -21.13 11.44 -4.08
CA ASP A 160 -22.14 11.14 -3.07
C ASP A 160 -22.21 9.66 -2.65
N TRP A 161 -21.27 8.82 -3.14
CA TRP A 161 -21.20 7.42 -2.75
C TRP A 161 -20.83 7.26 -1.29
N GLU A 162 -21.62 6.50 -0.55
CA GLU A 162 -21.39 6.22 0.87
C GLU A 162 -20.51 4.98 1.08
N GLY A 163 -19.48 5.12 1.92
CA GLY A 163 -18.58 4.03 2.29
C GLY A 163 -17.48 3.72 1.27
N TYR A 164 -16.87 2.54 1.44
CA TYR A 164 -15.68 2.10 0.70
C TYR A 164 -15.87 0.67 0.21
N PRO A 165 -16.18 0.47 -1.09
CA PRO A 165 -16.64 -0.80 -1.66
C PRO A 165 -15.69 -1.98 -1.53
N LEU A 166 -14.39 -1.75 -1.39
CA LEU A 166 -13.40 -2.83 -1.23
C LEU A 166 -13.13 -3.22 0.22
N ARG A 167 -13.79 -2.57 1.19
CA ARG A 167 -13.73 -3.04 2.57
C ARG A 167 -14.58 -4.29 2.75
N ARG A 168 -14.09 -5.24 3.52
CA ARG A 168 -14.75 -6.55 3.73
C ARG A 168 -16.06 -6.48 4.53
N ASP A 169 -16.28 -5.40 5.27
CA ASP A 169 -17.52 -5.11 5.99
C ASP A 169 -18.45 -4.15 5.24
N TYR A 170 -18.10 -3.81 4.00
CA TYR A 170 -18.94 -2.95 3.18
C TYR A 170 -20.26 -3.65 2.82
N VAL A 171 -21.36 -2.92 3.04
CA VAL A 171 -22.70 -3.36 2.66
C VAL A 171 -23.19 -2.50 1.50
N MET A 172 -23.41 -3.14 0.34
CA MET A 172 -23.92 -2.45 -0.83
C MET A 172 -25.31 -1.87 -0.54
N PRO A 173 -25.57 -0.59 -0.84
CA PRO A 173 -26.91 -0.02 -0.68
C PRO A 173 -27.93 -0.76 -1.56
N LEU A 174 -29.13 -0.98 -1.03
CA LEU A 174 -30.21 -1.63 -1.77
C LEU A 174 -30.72 -0.81 -2.94
N GLU A 175 -30.54 0.50 -2.88
CA GLU A 175 -30.99 1.45 -3.89
C GLU A 175 -30.00 2.62 -3.99
N TYR A 176 -29.73 3.08 -5.20
CA TYR A 176 -28.92 4.25 -5.48
C TYR A 176 -29.61 5.09 -6.56
N HIS A 177 -29.93 6.35 -6.26
CA HIS A 177 -30.66 7.29 -7.15
C HIS A 177 -31.95 6.69 -7.76
N GLY A 178 -32.76 5.99 -6.96
CA GLY A 178 -34.00 5.36 -7.41
C GLY A 178 -33.80 4.05 -8.20
N ILE A 179 -32.55 3.62 -8.38
CA ILE A 179 -32.23 2.35 -9.05
C ILE A 179 -31.98 1.31 -7.97
N ARG A 180 -32.80 0.29 -7.94
CA ARG A 180 -32.66 -0.84 -7.01
C ARG A 180 -31.64 -1.84 -7.52
N GLY A 181 -30.67 -2.18 -6.69
CA GLY A 181 -29.78 -3.32 -6.89
C GLY A 181 -30.55 -4.65 -6.83
N ARG A 182 -30.02 -5.67 -7.46
CA ARG A 182 -30.57 -7.05 -7.40
C ARG A 182 -29.97 -7.82 -6.23
#